data_cff0f16101e8c128b83b1fdfdb39ac98
#
_entry.id   cff0f16101e8c128b83b1fdfdb39ac98
#
_cell.length_a   1.000
_cell.length_b   1.000
_cell.length_c   1.000
_cell.angle_alpha   90.00
_cell.angle_beta   90.00
_cell.angle_gamma   90.00
#
_symmetry.space_group_name_H-M   'P 1'
#
loop_
_entity.id
_entity.type
_entity.pdbx_description
1 polymer ?
#
loop_
_entity_poly.entity_id
_entity_poly.type
_entity_poly.pdbx_seq_one_letter_code
_entity_poly.pdbx_strand_id
1 'polypeptide(L)'
;MKTRFVCDRQVQCIPRWVALSLVLMPVLAVSGAPQGWREVEFAGHTEYRQVNGCWQALAKGTASGLVREQEVDLNQTPWLTWQWQGEVIPPWPDTLEKTKAGDDFQARVYVVKKGWLPWQTRAINYVWSRDAEPGAHWPNPFASQAEMVVVQGPGGAGPWHRFSRNVQADFKRFHGMEVDVVDAVAIMTDGDNTGTRVMSCYRLPVFRAAAQDERE
;
A
#
# COMPACT_ATOMS: atom_id res chain seq x y z
N MET A 1 13.50 60.58 -58.12
CA MET A 1 14.68 60.85 -57.27
C MET A 1 15.17 59.53 -56.73
N LYS A 2 16.38 59.15 -57.12
CA LYS A 2 16.97 57.82 -56.90
C LYS A 2 17.55 57.79 -55.51
N THR A 3 17.24 56.75 -54.71
CA THR A 3 18.04 56.42 -53.51
C THR A 3 18.47 54.98 -53.59
N ARG A 4 19.79 54.84 -53.55
CA ARG A 4 20.49 53.55 -53.72
C ARG A 4 20.40 52.68 -52.47
N PHE A 5 20.22 51.41 -52.70
CA PHE A 5 20.53 50.35 -51.72
C PHE A 5 22.00 50.06 -51.72
N VAL A 6 22.64 50.14 -50.59
CA VAL A 6 23.96 49.57 -50.33
C VAL A 6 23.71 48.29 -49.50
N CYS A 7 24.01 47.16 -50.14
CA CYS A 7 24.03 45.87 -49.48
C CYS A 7 25.49 45.60 -49.09
N ASP A 8 25.74 45.40 -47.77
CA ASP A 8 27.04 44.86 -47.35
C ASP A 8 26.79 43.61 -46.47
N ARG A 9 27.41 42.59 -46.97
CA ARG A 9 27.83 41.26 -46.46
C ARG A 9 27.32 40.75 -45.10
N GLN A 10 26.77 39.54 -45.25
CA GLN A 10 26.86 38.40 -44.33
C GLN A 10 26.38 38.59 -42.87
N VAL A 11 25.07 38.46 -42.68
CA VAL A 11 24.56 37.86 -41.45
C VAL A 11 23.51 36.83 -41.85
N GLN A 12 23.82 35.57 -41.68
CA GLN A 12 22.88 34.47 -41.80
C GLN A 12 21.80 34.58 -40.72
N CYS A 13 20.58 34.94 -41.10
CA CYS A 13 19.41 34.80 -40.25
C CYS A 13 19.05 33.31 -40.17
N ILE A 14 19.54 32.68 -39.13
CA ILE A 14 19.09 31.34 -38.75
C ILE A 14 17.82 31.51 -37.87
N PRO A 15 16.64 31.04 -38.29
CA PRO A 15 15.52 31.01 -37.39
C PRO A 15 15.80 29.91 -36.32
N ARG A 16 16.09 30.37 -35.12
CA ARG A 16 16.22 29.48 -33.95
C ARG A 16 14.83 28.99 -33.56
N TRP A 17 14.33 27.96 -34.23
CA TRP A 17 13.34 27.10 -33.71
C TRP A 17 14.00 26.21 -32.66
N VAL A 18 14.01 26.67 -31.42
CA VAL A 18 14.33 25.78 -30.30
C VAL A 18 13.12 24.84 -30.18
N ALA A 19 13.19 23.73 -30.85
CA ALA A 19 12.31 22.59 -30.60
C ALA A 19 12.66 22.07 -29.19
N LEU A 20 11.85 22.49 -28.23
CA LEU A 20 11.86 21.89 -26.89
C LEU A 20 11.33 20.47 -27.03
N SER A 21 12.22 19.52 -27.35
CA SER A 21 11.91 18.10 -27.36
C SER A 21 11.63 17.71 -25.93
N LEU A 22 10.35 17.65 -25.57
CA LEU A 22 9.88 17.01 -24.34
C LEU A 22 10.25 15.53 -24.46
N VAL A 23 11.40 15.15 -23.88
CA VAL A 23 11.77 13.74 -23.74
C VAL A 23 10.79 13.15 -22.71
N LEU A 24 9.70 12.57 -23.19
CA LEU A 24 8.90 11.67 -22.38
C LEU A 24 9.78 10.45 -22.08
N MET A 25 10.43 10.48 -20.92
CA MET A 25 11.07 9.26 -20.41
C MET A 25 9.98 8.26 -20.10
N PRO A 26 10.00 7.07 -20.70
CA PRO A 26 9.06 6.01 -20.30
C PRO A 26 9.31 5.69 -18.83
N VAL A 27 8.28 5.80 -18.00
CA VAL A 27 8.31 5.28 -16.63
C VAL A 27 8.38 3.76 -16.76
N LEU A 28 9.58 3.20 -16.58
CA LEU A 28 9.78 1.76 -16.57
C LEU A 28 9.10 1.21 -15.29
N ALA A 29 7.97 0.54 -15.44
CA ALA A 29 7.35 -0.21 -14.36
C ALA A 29 8.22 -1.43 -14.08
N VAL A 30 8.78 -1.53 -12.88
CA VAL A 30 9.48 -2.72 -12.40
C VAL A 30 8.43 -3.66 -11.82
N SER A 31 8.28 -4.83 -12.43
CA SER A 31 7.40 -5.89 -11.93
C SER A 31 8.16 -6.75 -10.91
N GLY A 32 7.47 -7.21 -9.88
CA GLY A 32 8.02 -8.09 -8.85
C GLY A 32 7.91 -7.50 -7.44
N ALA A 33 8.66 -8.06 -6.51
CA ALA A 33 8.68 -7.59 -5.13
C ALA A 33 9.77 -6.53 -4.90
N PRO A 34 9.59 -5.61 -3.95
CA PRO A 34 10.63 -4.70 -3.48
C PRO A 34 11.82 -5.47 -2.90
N GLN A 35 12.99 -4.87 -2.87
CA GLN A 35 14.17 -5.49 -2.27
C GLN A 35 13.90 -5.88 -0.80
N GLY A 36 14.16 -7.14 -0.46
CA GLY A 36 13.93 -7.69 0.88
C GLY A 36 12.47 -8.09 1.16
N TRP A 37 11.58 -7.97 0.16
CA TRP A 37 10.22 -8.48 0.23
C TRP A 37 10.08 -9.72 -0.63
N ARG A 38 9.19 -10.62 -0.24
CA ARG A 38 8.81 -11.79 -1.04
C ARG A 38 7.31 -11.88 -1.14
N GLU A 39 6.83 -12.45 -2.23
CA GLU A 39 5.42 -12.75 -2.38
C GLU A 39 5.04 -14.02 -1.64
N VAL A 40 3.84 -14.01 -1.05
CA VAL A 40 3.16 -15.17 -0.46
C VAL A 40 1.78 -15.28 -1.10
N GLU A 41 1.55 -16.36 -1.84
CA GLU A 41 0.27 -16.64 -2.48
C GLU A 41 -0.68 -17.35 -1.52
N PHE A 42 -1.96 -16.95 -1.54
CA PHE A 42 -3.06 -17.58 -0.81
C PHE A 42 -4.08 -18.16 -1.79
N ALA A 43 -4.47 -17.38 -2.79
CA ALA A 43 -5.38 -17.79 -3.87
C ALA A 43 -4.97 -17.10 -5.18
N GLY A 44 -4.00 -17.69 -5.87
CA GLY A 44 -3.42 -17.10 -7.08
C GLY A 44 -2.53 -15.88 -6.78
N HIS A 45 -2.21 -15.15 -7.82
CA HIS A 45 -1.19 -14.11 -7.84
C HIS A 45 -1.79 -12.71 -8.01
N THR A 46 -1.48 -11.78 -7.11
CA THR A 46 -1.75 -10.36 -7.24
C THR A 46 -0.59 -9.69 -7.97
N GLU A 47 -0.86 -8.94 -9.02
CA GLU A 47 0.19 -8.25 -9.78
C GLU A 47 0.74 -7.08 -8.97
N TYR A 48 2.04 -7.12 -8.61
CA TYR A 48 2.74 -6.04 -7.94
C TYR A 48 3.69 -5.34 -8.91
N ARG A 49 3.60 -4.01 -8.99
CA ARG A 49 4.47 -3.18 -9.86
C ARG A 49 4.84 -1.89 -9.16
N GLN A 50 6.07 -1.44 -9.35
CA GLN A 50 6.47 -0.10 -8.94
C GLN A 50 6.07 0.91 -10.03
N VAL A 51 5.18 1.85 -9.69
CA VAL A 51 4.66 2.86 -10.61
C VAL A 51 4.61 4.20 -9.87
N ASN A 52 5.17 5.26 -10.47
CA ASN A 52 5.10 6.63 -9.94
C ASN A 52 5.45 6.76 -8.44
N GLY A 53 6.44 5.99 -7.98
CA GLY A 53 6.93 6.05 -6.59
C GLY A 53 6.08 5.29 -5.57
N CYS A 54 5.12 4.48 -6.00
CA CYS A 54 4.37 3.56 -5.16
C CYS A 54 4.42 2.11 -5.67
N TRP A 55 4.06 1.18 -4.82
CA TRP A 55 3.82 -0.22 -5.18
C TRP A 55 2.34 -0.42 -5.46
N GLN A 56 2.00 -0.48 -6.74
CA GLN A 56 0.65 -0.80 -7.20
C GLN A 56 0.43 -2.30 -7.04
N ALA A 57 -0.69 -2.66 -6.41
CA ALA A 57 -1.19 -4.02 -6.28
C ALA A 57 -2.50 -4.15 -7.05
N LEU A 58 -2.60 -5.12 -7.94
CA LEU A 58 -3.78 -5.41 -8.74
C LEU A 58 -4.18 -6.87 -8.57
N ALA A 59 -5.24 -7.11 -7.80
CA ALA A 59 -5.90 -8.39 -7.67
C ALA A 59 -7.03 -8.52 -8.69
N LYS A 60 -7.20 -9.68 -9.30
CA LYS A 60 -8.24 -10.01 -10.27
C LYS A 60 -8.94 -11.30 -9.86
N GLY A 61 -9.69 -11.27 -8.75
CA GLY A 61 -10.21 -12.46 -8.10
C GLY A 61 -9.08 -13.33 -7.53
N THR A 62 -8.05 -12.70 -7.01
CA THR A 62 -6.83 -13.35 -6.48
C THR A 62 -6.44 -12.78 -5.14
N ALA A 63 -5.61 -13.51 -4.39
CA ALA A 63 -5.04 -13.10 -3.12
C ALA A 63 -3.58 -13.52 -3.02
N SER A 64 -2.68 -12.55 -2.96
CA SER A 64 -1.30 -12.71 -2.53
C SER A 64 -0.82 -11.47 -1.79
N GLY A 65 0.15 -11.63 -0.90
CA GLY A 65 0.73 -10.53 -0.14
C GLY A 65 2.22 -10.39 -0.39
N LEU A 66 2.74 -9.16 -0.32
CA LEU A 66 4.17 -8.93 -0.22
C LEU A 66 4.57 -8.87 1.26
N VAL A 67 5.49 -9.74 1.66
CA VAL A 67 5.94 -9.91 3.05
C VAL A 67 7.41 -9.55 3.15
N ARG A 68 7.76 -8.77 4.16
CA ARG A 68 9.13 -8.53 4.61
C ARG A 68 9.31 -9.17 5.98
N GLU A 69 10.15 -10.20 6.05
CA GLU A 69 10.59 -10.77 7.32
C GLU A 69 11.71 -9.89 7.87
N GLN A 70 11.45 -9.31 9.03
CA GLN A 70 12.36 -8.42 9.72
C GLN A 70 11.97 -8.35 11.19
N GLU A 71 12.89 -8.71 12.06
CA GLU A 71 12.72 -8.46 13.49
C GLU A 71 12.81 -6.95 13.77
N VAL A 72 11.83 -6.43 14.51
CA VAL A 72 11.76 -5.02 14.89
C VAL A 72 11.55 -4.92 16.40
N ASP A 73 12.48 -4.26 17.08
CA ASP A 73 12.37 -3.92 18.51
C ASP A 73 11.38 -2.77 18.70
N LEU A 74 10.20 -3.10 19.22
CA LEU A 74 9.13 -2.13 19.48
C LEU A 74 9.42 -1.22 20.67
N ASN A 75 10.39 -1.54 21.53
CA ASN A 75 10.82 -0.62 22.57
C ASN A 75 11.58 0.59 22.00
N GLN A 76 12.18 0.44 20.80
CA GLN A 76 12.88 1.51 20.09
C GLN A 76 12.04 2.14 19.00
N THR A 77 11.29 1.32 18.25
CA THR A 77 10.52 1.77 17.08
C THR A 77 9.10 1.22 17.08
N PRO A 78 8.23 1.63 18.04
CA PRO A 78 6.88 1.10 18.17
C PRO A 78 5.89 1.60 17.10
N TRP A 79 6.22 2.66 16.38
CA TRP A 79 5.30 3.29 15.44
C TRP A 79 5.49 2.76 14.02
N LEU A 80 4.44 2.10 13.48
CA LEU A 80 4.37 1.71 12.08
C LEU A 80 3.67 2.82 11.29
N THR A 81 4.32 3.31 10.24
CA THR A 81 3.77 4.33 9.34
C THR A 81 3.71 3.81 7.92
N TRP A 82 2.62 4.08 7.23
CA TRP A 82 2.46 3.74 5.80
C TRP A 82 1.47 4.69 5.13
N GLN A 83 1.36 4.56 3.82
CA GLN A 83 0.30 5.22 3.07
C GLN A 83 -0.26 4.24 2.04
N TRP A 84 -1.54 4.39 1.78
CA TRP A 84 -2.18 3.76 0.65
C TRP A 84 -3.12 4.71 -0.08
N GLN A 85 -3.46 4.32 -1.31
CA GLN A 85 -4.40 5.01 -2.18
C GLN A 85 -5.15 3.97 -3.00
N GLY A 86 -6.45 4.12 -3.13
CA GLY A 86 -7.27 3.41 -4.10
C GLY A 86 -7.77 4.39 -5.14
N GLU A 87 -7.62 4.08 -6.42
CA GLU A 87 -8.08 4.98 -7.49
C GLU A 87 -9.60 5.00 -7.61
N VAL A 88 -10.22 3.84 -7.44
CA VAL A 88 -11.65 3.61 -7.62
C VAL A 88 -12.13 2.67 -6.52
N ILE A 89 -13.35 2.88 -6.02
CA ILE A 89 -14.03 1.92 -5.16
C ILE A 89 -14.41 0.70 -6.02
N PRO A 90 -13.95 -0.51 -5.66
CA PRO A 90 -14.35 -1.72 -6.37
C PRO A 90 -15.86 -1.94 -6.29
N PRO A 91 -16.48 -2.57 -7.30
CA PRO A 91 -17.88 -2.95 -7.27
C PRO A 91 -18.07 -4.18 -6.38
N TRP A 92 -17.98 -3.98 -5.06
CA TRP A 92 -18.13 -5.05 -4.08
C TRP A 92 -19.51 -5.67 -4.16
N PRO A 93 -19.64 -7.01 -4.11
CA PRO A 93 -20.94 -7.66 -3.96
C PRO A 93 -21.50 -7.40 -2.56
N ASP A 94 -22.82 -7.64 -2.40
CA ASP A 94 -23.51 -7.55 -1.11
C ASP A 94 -23.20 -8.78 -0.24
N THR A 95 -21.94 -8.87 0.22
CA THR A 95 -21.43 -9.90 1.12
C THR A 95 -20.86 -9.24 2.37
N LEU A 96 -21.10 -9.85 3.53
CA LEU A 96 -20.60 -9.33 4.80
C LEU A 96 -19.07 -9.49 4.88
N GLU A 97 -18.36 -8.38 4.98
CA GLU A 97 -16.89 -8.29 5.04
C GLU A 97 -16.28 -9.13 6.19
N LYS A 98 -17.02 -9.32 7.27
CA LYS A 98 -16.60 -10.10 8.44
C LYS A 98 -16.76 -11.62 8.28
N THR A 99 -17.21 -12.07 7.12
CA THR A 99 -17.38 -13.50 6.80
C THR A 99 -16.32 -13.97 5.80
N LYS A 100 -16.09 -15.28 5.72
CA LYS A 100 -15.15 -15.83 4.72
C LYS A 100 -15.49 -15.45 3.28
N ALA A 101 -16.79 -15.34 2.96
CA ALA A 101 -17.24 -14.99 1.62
C ALA A 101 -17.01 -13.51 1.26
N GLY A 102 -16.75 -12.67 2.24
CA GLY A 102 -16.54 -11.25 2.05
C GLY A 102 -15.19 -10.72 2.54
N ASP A 103 -14.24 -11.59 2.95
CA ASP A 103 -12.94 -11.21 3.53
C ASP A 103 -11.95 -10.72 2.46
N ASP A 104 -12.41 -9.79 1.62
CA ASP A 104 -11.61 -9.09 0.63
C ASP A 104 -11.52 -7.60 0.97
N PHE A 105 -10.34 -7.04 0.83
CA PHE A 105 -10.08 -5.65 1.19
C PHE A 105 -9.27 -4.92 0.12
N GLN A 106 -9.60 -3.66 -0.06
CA GLN A 106 -8.88 -2.80 -1.00
C GLN A 106 -7.43 -2.65 -0.59
N ALA A 107 -7.16 -2.51 0.70
CA ALA A 107 -5.81 -2.42 1.23
C ALA A 107 -5.71 -3.03 2.63
N ARG A 108 -4.63 -3.77 2.84
CA ARG A 108 -4.26 -4.36 4.14
C ARG A 108 -2.78 -4.13 4.43
N VAL A 109 -2.47 -3.90 5.71
CA VAL A 109 -1.10 -3.95 6.24
C VAL A 109 -1.10 -4.90 7.44
N TYR A 110 -0.24 -5.91 7.38
CA TYR A 110 -0.09 -6.89 8.45
C TYR A 110 1.15 -6.59 9.31
N VAL A 111 1.04 -6.84 10.59
CA VAL A 111 2.18 -6.98 11.50
C VAL A 111 2.07 -8.32 12.20
N VAL A 112 3.14 -9.10 12.15
CA VAL A 112 3.15 -10.49 12.63
C VAL A 112 4.14 -10.65 13.77
N LYS A 113 3.66 -11.24 14.87
CA LYS A 113 4.46 -11.78 15.95
C LYS A 113 4.45 -13.31 15.84
N LYS A 114 5.57 -13.90 15.45
CA LYS A 114 5.71 -15.37 15.37
C LYS A 114 5.68 -15.98 16.77
N GLY A 115 4.94 -17.06 16.93
CA GLY A 115 5.00 -17.93 18.10
C GLY A 115 5.96 -19.11 17.86
N TRP A 116 6.29 -19.84 18.91
CA TRP A 116 7.05 -21.11 18.79
C TRP A 116 6.33 -22.14 17.93
N LEU A 117 5.00 -22.16 18.00
CA LEU A 117 4.13 -23.03 17.24
C LEU A 117 3.19 -22.18 16.36
N PRO A 118 2.77 -22.65 15.19
CA PRO A 118 1.98 -21.86 14.24
C PRO A 118 0.72 -21.23 14.87
N TRP A 119 0.03 -21.94 15.75
CA TRP A 119 -1.19 -21.46 16.42
C TRP A 119 -0.92 -20.41 17.52
N GLN A 120 0.32 -20.23 17.93
CA GLN A 120 0.75 -19.17 18.86
C GLN A 120 1.10 -17.87 18.13
N THR A 121 1.27 -17.91 16.82
CA THR A 121 1.48 -16.70 16.01
C THR A 121 0.29 -15.77 16.16
N ARG A 122 0.55 -14.49 16.30
CA ARG A 122 -0.47 -13.44 16.35
C ARG A 122 -0.19 -12.41 15.28
N ALA A 123 -1.26 -11.86 14.72
CA ALA A 123 -1.13 -10.78 13.74
C ALA A 123 -2.16 -9.69 14.00
N ILE A 124 -1.79 -8.47 13.68
CA ILE A 124 -2.72 -7.36 13.49
C ILE A 124 -2.78 -7.08 12.00
N ASN A 125 -3.99 -6.94 11.50
CA ASN A 125 -4.28 -6.70 10.11
C ASN A 125 -5.03 -5.37 10.00
N TYR A 126 -4.31 -4.29 9.74
CA TYR A 126 -4.90 -2.98 9.50
C TYR A 126 -5.55 -2.97 8.12
N VAL A 127 -6.83 -2.60 8.05
CA VAL A 127 -7.63 -2.73 6.83
C VAL A 127 -8.33 -1.45 6.43
N TRP A 128 -8.55 -1.32 5.12
CA TRP A 128 -9.51 -0.39 4.54
C TRP A 128 -10.83 -1.14 4.35
N SER A 129 -11.76 -0.89 5.27
CA SER A 129 -13.09 -1.51 5.28
C SER A 129 -14.07 -0.80 4.35
N ARG A 130 -14.92 -1.56 3.69
CA ARG A 130 -16.05 -1.03 2.91
C ARG A 130 -17.32 -0.85 3.74
N ASP A 131 -17.42 -1.55 4.87
CA ASP A 131 -18.65 -1.65 5.65
C ASP A 131 -18.54 -1.08 7.08
N ALA A 132 -17.32 -0.99 7.63
CA ALA A 132 -17.10 -0.64 9.02
C ALA A 132 -16.27 0.65 9.18
N GLU A 133 -16.57 1.41 10.23
CA GLU A 133 -15.88 2.65 10.56
C GLU A 133 -14.53 2.41 11.25
N PRO A 134 -13.58 3.38 11.16
CA PRO A 134 -12.30 3.30 11.85
C PRO A 134 -12.44 3.03 13.34
N GLY A 135 -11.63 2.09 13.85
CA GLY A 135 -11.67 1.63 15.23
C GLY A 135 -12.49 0.36 15.45
N ALA A 136 -13.34 -0.05 14.49
CA ALA A 136 -13.97 -1.37 14.51
C ALA A 136 -12.91 -2.47 14.35
N HIS A 137 -13.12 -3.62 14.96
CA HIS A 137 -12.21 -4.75 14.88
C HIS A 137 -12.95 -6.07 15.07
N TRP A 138 -12.37 -7.18 14.56
CA TRP A 138 -12.90 -8.55 14.68
C TRP A 138 -11.82 -9.58 14.36
N PRO A 139 -11.92 -10.81 14.89
CA PRO A 139 -11.03 -11.89 14.50
C PRO A 139 -11.17 -12.23 13.01
N ASN A 140 -10.05 -12.44 12.30
CA ASN A 140 -10.09 -12.83 10.90
C ASN A 140 -10.86 -14.16 10.73
N PRO A 141 -11.79 -14.26 9.78
CA PRO A 141 -12.66 -15.45 9.64
C PRO A 141 -11.92 -16.71 9.16
N PHE A 142 -10.71 -16.58 8.59
CA PHE A 142 -9.87 -17.71 8.19
C PHE A 142 -8.84 -18.08 9.26
N ALA A 143 -8.38 -17.11 10.05
CA ALA A 143 -7.34 -17.30 11.05
C ALA A 143 -7.59 -16.40 12.26
N SER A 144 -8.32 -16.90 13.25
CA SER A 144 -8.71 -16.13 14.45
C SER A 144 -7.53 -15.61 15.29
N GLN A 145 -6.30 -16.03 14.98
CA GLN A 145 -5.05 -15.52 15.54
C GLN A 145 -4.67 -14.14 14.98
N ALA A 146 -5.28 -13.74 13.85
CA ALA A 146 -5.14 -12.41 13.28
C ALA A 146 -6.37 -11.56 13.65
N GLU A 147 -6.12 -10.34 14.14
CA GLU A 147 -7.17 -9.38 14.43
C GLU A 147 -7.26 -8.37 13.29
N MET A 148 -8.44 -8.24 12.70
CA MET A 148 -8.76 -7.22 11.71
C MET A 148 -9.03 -5.92 12.44
N VAL A 149 -8.35 -4.84 12.06
CA VAL A 149 -8.47 -3.51 12.69
C VAL A 149 -8.72 -2.47 11.60
N VAL A 150 -9.88 -1.88 11.61
CA VAL A 150 -10.23 -0.85 10.62
C VAL A 150 -9.50 0.44 10.92
N VAL A 151 -8.69 0.90 9.97
CA VAL A 151 -8.02 2.21 10.03
C VAL A 151 -8.59 3.19 9.01
N GLN A 152 -9.25 2.69 7.97
CA GLN A 152 -10.01 3.47 7.01
C GLN A 152 -11.38 2.84 6.80
N GLY A 153 -12.43 3.65 6.87
CA GLY A 153 -13.81 3.25 6.64
C GLY A 153 -14.25 3.38 5.18
N PRO A 154 -15.56 3.29 4.92
CA PRO A 154 -16.15 3.35 3.60
C PRO A 154 -15.76 4.62 2.82
N GLY A 155 -15.62 4.51 1.51
CA GLY A 155 -15.26 5.62 0.63
C GLY A 155 -13.77 5.90 0.59
N GLY A 156 -13.41 7.16 0.33
CA GLY A 156 -12.01 7.63 0.39
C GLY A 156 -11.15 7.28 -0.82
N ALA A 157 -11.71 6.81 -1.94
CA ALA A 157 -10.95 6.62 -3.18
C ALA A 157 -10.42 7.95 -3.71
N GLY A 158 -9.25 7.92 -4.31
CA GLY A 158 -8.59 9.06 -4.95
C GLY A 158 -7.40 9.61 -4.18
N PRO A 159 -7.56 10.17 -2.96
CA PRO A 159 -6.43 10.74 -2.24
C PRO A 159 -5.53 9.68 -1.59
N TRP A 160 -4.30 10.08 -1.27
CA TRP A 160 -3.42 9.34 -0.38
C TRP A 160 -3.90 9.44 1.06
N HIS A 161 -4.02 8.30 1.73
CA HIS A 161 -4.28 8.21 3.15
C HIS A 161 -3.01 7.78 3.88
N ARG A 162 -2.66 8.50 4.94
CA ARG A 162 -1.48 8.22 5.77
C ARG A 162 -1.93 7.71 7.12
N PHE A 163 -1.21 6.72 7.62
CA PHE A 163 -1.47 6.09 8.91
C PHE A 163 -0.21 6.03 9.75
N SER A 164 -0.40 6.15 11.06
CA SER A 164 0.63 5.98 12.07
C SER A 164 0.04 5.21 13.26
N ARG A 165 0.50 3.99 13.52
CA ARG A 165 -0.04 3.11 14.54
C ARG A 165 1.05 2.70 15.53
N ASN A 166 0.77 2.80 16.83
CA ASN A 166 1.63 2.23 17.85
C ASN A 166 1.34 0.72 17.95
N VAL A 167 2.20 -0.08 17.32
CA VAL A 167 2.02 -1.54 17.18
C VAL A 167 2.05 -2.23 18.54
N GLN A 168 2.93 -1.80 19.46
CA GLN A 168 3.01 -2.37 20.81
C GLN A 168 1.71 -2.17 21.58
N ALA A 169 1.17 -0.94 21.55
CA ALA A 169 -0.12 -0.63 22.17
C ALA A 169 -1.27 -1.41 21.52
N ASP A 170 -1.23 -1.61 20.20
CA ASP A 170 -2.26 -2.36 19.48
C ASP A 170 -2.21 -3.87 19.82
N PHE A 171 -1.04 -4.50 19.95
CA PHE A 171 -0.94 -5.88 20.42
C PHE A 171 -1.49 -6.04 21.83
N LYS A 172 -1.20 -5.09 22.72
CA LYS A 172 -1.77 -5.09 24.07
C LYS A 172 -3.29 -4.95 24.05
N ARG A 173 -3.81 -4.03 23.23
CA ARG A 173 -5.24 -3.75 23.13
C ARG A 173 -6.02 -4.92 22.53
N PHE A 174 -5.56 -5.51 21.42
CA PHE A 174 -6.34 -6.45 20.64
C PHE A 174 -6.05 -7.92 20.98
N HIS A 175 -4.84 -8.22 21.45
CA HIS A 175 -4.45 -9.58 21.83
C HIS A 175 -4.19 -9.76 23.33
N GLY A 176 -4.21 -8.67 24.13
CA GLY A 176 -3.84 -8.71 25.54
C GLY A 176 -2.36 -9.04 25.78
N MET A 177 -1.50 -8.85 24.80
CA MET A 177 -0.09 -9.26 24.83
C MET A 177 0.84 -8.06 24.91
N GLU A 178 1.82 -8.13 25.81
CA GLU A 178 3.00 -7.26 25.77
C GLU A 178 3.99 -7.87 24.74
N VAL A 179 4.31 -7.12 23.71
CA VAL A 179 5.17 -7.56 22.59
C VAL A 179 6.33 -6.59 22.46
N ASP A 180 7.54 -7.08 22.69
CA ASP A 180 8.76 -6.27 22.53
C ASP A 180 9.33 -6.34 21.11
N VAL A 181 9.08 -7.44 20.40
CA VAL A 181 9.62 -7.68 19.06
C VAL A 181 8.53 -8.24 18.16
N VAL A 182 8.40 -7.68 16.95
CA VAL A 182 7.62 -8.27 15.85
C VAL A 182 8.56 -8.83 14.79
N ASP A 183 8.07 -9.80 13.99
CA ASP A 183 8.92 -10.63 13.13
C ASP A 183 8.70 -10.38 11.63
N ALA A 184 7.57 -9.77 11.25
CA ALA A 184 7.29 -9.47 9.86
C ALA A 184 6.26 -8.35 9.71
N VAL A 185 6.31 -7.71 8.55
CA VAL A 185 5.29 -6.78 8.05
C VAL A 185 4.91 -7.19 6.63
N ALA A 186 3.64 -6.99 6.26
CA ALA A 186 3.18 -7.29 4.91
C ALA A 186 2.17 -6.26 4.40
N ILE A 187 2.03 -6.19 3.08
CA ILE A 187 0.92 -5.50 2.40
C ILE A 187 0.15 -6.50 1.56
N MET A 188 -1.15 -6.27 1.39
CA MET A 188 -2.00 -7.12 0.56
C MET A 188 -3.18 -6.34 0.01
N THR A 189 -3.56 -6.66 -1.23
CA THR A 189 -4.80 -6.29 -1.90
C THR A 189 -5.39 -7.57 -2.46
N ASP A 190 -6.63 -7.87 -2.15
CA ASP A 190 -7.26 -9.15 -2.48
C ASP A 190 -8.71 -8.99 -2.93
N GLY A 191 -9.18 -9.97 -3.68
CA GLY A 191 -10.51 -10.01 -4.27
C GLY A 191 -10.95 -11.44 -4.60
N ASP A 192 -10.32 -12.45 -3.99
CA ASP A 192 -10.54 -13.88 -4.32
C ASP A 192 -11.87 -14.43 -3.79
N ASN A 193 -12.29 -13.96 -2.62
CA ASN A 193 -13.51 -14.43 -2.00
C ASN A 193 -14.77 -13.88 -2.69
N THR A 194 -14.69 -12.67 -3.22
CA THR A 194 -15.78 -11.99 -3.92
C THR A 194 -15.67 -12.06 -5.44
N GLY A 195 -14.53 -12.55 -5.98
CA GLY A 195 -14.22 -12.51 -7.41
C GLY A 195 -14.00 -11.11 -7.95
N THR A 196 -13.74 -10.13 -7.09
CA THR A 196 -13.68 -8.71 -7.46
C THR A 196 -12.29 -8.32 -7.99
N ARG A 197 -12.27 -7.39 -8.95
CA ARG A 197 -11.03 -6.74 -9.38
C ARG A 197 -10.75 -5.54 -8.48
N VAL A 198 -9.64 -5.59 -7.76
CA VAL A 198 -9.25 -4.59 -6.76
C VAL A 198 -7.87 -4.03 -7.08
N MET A 199 -7.69 -2.72 -6.93
CA MET A 199 -6.41 -2.06 -7.16
C MET A 199 -6.12 -1.02 -6.08
N SER A 200 -4.91 -1.06 -5.55
CA SER A 200 -4.39 -0.07 -4.62
C SER A 200 -2.92 0.23 -4.86
N CYS A 201 -2.48 1.37 -4.38
CA CYS A 201 -1.08 1.78 -4.40
C CYS A 201 -0.58 1.99 -2.98
N TYR A 202 0.63 1.50 -2.68
CA TYR A 202 1.22 1.56 -1.35
C TYR A 202 2.54 2.33 -1.36
N ARG A 203 2.73 3.21 -0.37
CA ARG A 203 4.04 3.54 0.15
C ARG A 203 4.29 2.61 1.32
N LEU A 204 5.35 1.79 1.19
CA LEU A 204 5.58 0.64 2.06
C LEU A 204 5.66 1.03 3.54
N PRO A 205 5.21 0.12 4.44
CA PRO A 205 5.29 0.31 5.87
C PRO A 205 6.74 0.47 6.38
N VAL A 206 6.92 1.42 7.30
CA VAL A 206 8.21 1.71 7.94
C VAL A 206 7.99 1.90 9.45
N PHE A 207 8.81 1.22 10.26
CA PHE A 207 8.83 1.41 11.71
C PHE A 207 9.64 2.64 12.10
N ARG A 208 9.19 3.37 13.13
CA ARG A 208 9.77 4.64 13.61
C ARG A 208 9.72 4.73 15.14
N ALA A 209 10.63 5.54 15.68
CA ALA A 209 10.67 5.81 17.13
C ALA A 209 9.50 6.70 17.62
N ALA A 210 8.94 7.55 16.74
CA ALA A 210 7.85 8.46 17.07
C ALA A 210 6.73 8.40 16.03
N ALA A 211 5.52 8.77 16.44
CA ALA A 211 4.39 8.95 15.55
C ALA A 211 4.71 9.99 14.46
N GLN A 212 4.21 9.76 13.28
CA GLN A 212 4.16 10.81 12.24
C GLN A 212 2.80 11.50 12.28
N ASP A 213 2.81 12.82 12.12
CA ASP A 213 1.58 13.60 12.04
C ASP A 213 0.82 13.23 10.74
N GLU A 214 -0.49 13.03 10.83
CA GLU A 214 -1.33 12.65 9.67
C GLU A 214 -1.48 13.81 8.68
N ARG A 215 -0.96 15.00 9.00
CA ARG A 215 -1.18 16.27 8.30
C ARG A 215 -0.04 16.78 7.42
N GLU A 216 1.02 15.97 7.23
CA GLU A 216 2.10 16.34 6.30
C GLU A 216 2.02 15.63 4.95
#